data_540b2bcc880c68651fecbc8ff5d1526f
#
_entry.id   540b2bcc880c68651fecbc8ff5d1526f
#
_cell.length_a   1.000
_cell.length_b   1.000
_cell.length_c   1.000
_cell.angle_alpha   90.00
_cell.angle_beta   90.00
_cell.angle_gamma   90.00
#
_symmetry.space_group_name_H-M   'P 1'
#
loop_
_entity.id
_entity.type
_entity.pdbx_description
1 polymer ?
#
loop_
_entity_poly.entity_id
_entity_poly.type
_entity_poly.pdbx_seq_one_letter_code
_entity_poly.pdbx_strand_id
1 'polypeptide(L)'
;NVHITADCSILQHDYSWAVIQRLTGEVLGSCGTVRIGNNVFVGQKSLILKGAEIGDNTIIGAGSVVTGRLDGNAVYAGAPAKKISSLEAYIDKRRKLQLNEAVLLVREYEQTYGTRPPKKLLREFFWLFEPRNTQLDEVFQKVFQLDNNTERSQQAFVQSEPMFSSYEAFLKYVESNS
;
A
#
# COMPACT_ATOMS: atom_id res chain seq x y z
N ASN A 1 -5.91 9.08 9.79
CA ASN A 1 -4.69 8.97 8.98
C ASN A 1 -5.05 8.58 7.55
N VAL A 2 -4.62 9.36 6.55
CA VAL A 2 -4.87 9.10 5.12
C VAL A 2 -3.57 9.27 4.37
N HIS A 3 -3.20 8.25 3.59
CA HIS A 3 -2.02 8.26 2.74
C HIS A 3 -2.43 8.30 1.27
N ILE A 4 -2.24 9.45 0.62
CA ILE A 4 -2.51 9.63 -0.80
C ILE A 4 -1.18 9.68 -1.54
N THR A 5 -0.98 8.76 -2.46
CA THR A 5 0.26 8.66 -3.23
C THR A 5 0.27 9.63 -4.42
N ALA A 6 1.37 9.66 -5.17
CA ALA A 6 1.58 10.64 -6.25
C ALA A 6 0.51 10.56 -7.35
N ASP A 7 0.29 11.70 -8.01
CA ASP A 7 -0.58 11.86 -9.18
C ASP A 7 -2.05 11.48 -8.96
N CYS A 8 -2.52 11.47 -7.72
CA CYS A 8 -3.93 11.28 -7.42
C CYS A 8 -4.71 12.60 -7.63
N SER A 9 -5.94 12.48 -8.12
CA SER A 9 -6.84 13.61 -8.30
C SER A 9 -8.13 13.41 -7.52
N ILE A 10 -8.59 14.47 -6.84
CA ILE A 10 -9.88 14.51 -6.15
C ILE A 10 -10.73 15.58 -6.80
N LEU A 11 -11.83 15.18 -7.45
CA LEU A 11 -12.70 16.07 -8.19
C LEU A 11 -14.05 16.20 -7.49
N GLN A 12 -14.43 17.40 -7.14
CA GLN A 12 -15.70 17.71 -6.50
C GLN A 12 -16.76 18.27 -7.46
N HIS A 13 -16.37 18.61 -8.68
CA HIS A 13 -17.24 19.12 -9.73
C HIS A 13 -16.74 18.72 -11.11
N ASP A 14 -17.60 18.87 -12.12
CA ASP A 14 -17.22 18.75 -13.53
C ASP A 14 -17.92 19.82 -14.37
N TYR A 15 -17.46 19.99 -15.60
CA TYR A 15 -18.00 20.94 -16.57
C TYR A 15 -18.76 20.24 -17.71
N SER A 16 -19.30 19.05 -17.49
CA SER A 16 -20.08 18.31 -18.50
C SER A 16 -21.29 19.10 -18.99
N TRP A 17 -21.84 19.97 -18.16
CA TRP A 17 -22.91 20.90 -18.53
C TRP A 17 -22.55 21.83 -19.70
N ALA A 18 -21.27 22.03 -20.05
CA ALA A 18 -20.89 22.81 -21.22
C ALA A 18 -21.41 22.24 -22.54
N VAL A 19 -21.60 20.92 -22.62
CA VAL A 19 -22.23 20.24 -23.76
C VAL A 19 -23.75 20.57 -23.78
N ILE A 20 -24.38 20.48 -22.63
CA ILE A 20 -25.82 20.76 -22.46
C ILE A 20 -26.11 22.23 -22.84
N GLN A 21 -25.30 23.14 -22.32
CA GLN A 21 -25.45 24.59 -22.60
C GLN A 21 -25.43 24.91 -24.11
N ARG A 22 -24.54 24.23 -24.86
CA ARG A 22 -24.48 24.44 -26.32
C ARG A 22 -25.73 23.93 -27.06
N LEU A 23 -26.40 22.92 -26.51
CA LEU A 23 -27.60 22.33 -27.12
C LEU A 23 -28.89 23.04 -26.69
N THR A 24 -29.00 23.41 -25.41
CA THR A 24 -30.26 23.90 -24.81
C THR A 24 -30.19 25.32 -24.31
N GLY A 25 -28.98 25.88 -24.15
CA GLY A 25 -28.76 27.17 -23.48
C GLY A 25 -28.75 27.10 -21.95
N GLU A 26 -29.06 25.94 -21.36
CA GLU A 26 -29.16 25.78 -19.91
C GLU A 26 -27.78 25.46 -19.28
N VAL A 27 -27.54 26.05 -18.10
CA VAL A 27 -26.37 25.69 -17.26
C VAL A 27 -26.83 24.79 -16.12
N LEU A 28 -26.59 23.48 -16.26
CA LEU A 28 -26.95 22.47 -15.27
C LEU A 28 -25.70 22.04 -14.50
N GLY A 29 -25.45 22.78 -13.41
CA GLY A 29 -24.26 22.56 -12.58
C GLY A 29 -24.18 21.14 -12.01
N SER A 30 -22.94 20.67 -11.81
CA SER A 30 -22.67 19.31 -11.29
C SER A 30 -21.53 19.34 -10.27
N CYS A 31 -21.86 19.17 -8.98
CA CYS A 31 -20.89 19.13 -7.89
C CYS A 31 -21.30 18.10 -6.82
N GLY A 32 -20.36 17.75 -5.95
CA GLY A 32 -20.59 16.86 -4.82
C GLY A 32 -19.40 16.80 -3.88
N THR A 33 -19.67 16.48 -2.62
CA THR A 33 -18.62 16.32 -1.60
C THR A 33 -17.88 15.00 -1.79
N VAL A 34 -16.60 14.97 -1.39
CA VAL A 34 -15.83 13.75 -1.23
C VAL A 34 -15.55 13.56 0.26
N ARG A 35 -15.78 12.37 0.77
CA ARG A 35 -15.48 11.99 2.15
C ARG A 35 -14.51 10.82 2.17
N ILE A 36 -13.45 10.96 2.96
CA ILE A 36 -12.43 9.91 3.13
C ILE A 36 -12.30 9.64 4.63
N GLY A 37 -12.50 8.41 5.04
CA GLY A 37 -12.40 7.97 6.42
C GLY A 37 -10.96 7.91 6.92
N ASN A 38 -10.75 7.16 8.01
CA ASN A 38 -9.46 7.01 8.65
C ASN A 38 -8.73 5.74 8.17
N ASN A 39 -7.39 5.77 8.24
CA ASN A 39 -6.55 4.65 7.84
C ASN A 39 -6.85 4.21 6.39
N VAL A 40 -6.77 5.16 5.47
CA VAL A 40 -7.03 4.96 4.04
C VAL A 40 -5.74 5.16 3.25
N PHE A 41 -5.44 4.19 2.39
CA PHE A 41 -4.37 4.29 1.41
C PHE A 41 -4.97 4.47 0.01
N VAL A 42 -4.49 5.46 -0.72
CA VAL A 42 -4.89 5.73 -2.11
C VAL A 42 -3.69 5.54 -3.02
N GLY A 43 -3.74 4.50 -3.83
CA GLY A 43 -2.70 4.12 -4.78
C GLY A 43 -2.52 5.15 -5.89
N GLN A 44 -1.31 5.21 -6.42
CA GLN A 44 -0.85 6.17 -7.42
C GLN A 44 -1.79 6.28 -8.62
N LYS A 45 -1.96 7.50 -9.14
CA LYS A 45 -2.80 7.81 -10.32
C LYS A 45 -4.29 7.46 -10.15
N SER A 46 -4.75 7.37 -8.91
CA SER A 46 -6.18 7.17 -8.66
C SER A 46 -6.96 8.46 -8.82
N LEU A 47 -8.20 8.32 -9.28
CA LEU A 47 -9.14 9.43 -9.46
C LEU A 47 -10.34 9.23 -8.53
N ILE A 48 -10.57 10.19 -7.62
CA ILE A 48 -11.70 10.17 -6.71
C ILE A 48 -12.70 11.23 -7.19
N LEU A 49 -13.89 10.79 -7.56
CA LEU A 49 -14.91 11.65 -8.15
C LEU A 49 -15.87 12.20 -7.10
N LYS A 50 -16.59 13.24 -7.48
CA LYS A 50 -17.64 13.87 -6.68
C LYS A 50 -18.65 12.83 -6.16
N GLY A 51 -19.07 13.01 -4.92
CA GLY A 51 -19.99 12.08 -4.25
C GLY A 51 -19.34 10.81 -3.71
N ALA A 52 -18.02 10.65 -3.84
CA ALA A 52 -17.34 9.50 -3.28
C ALA A 52 -17.30 9.55 -1.75
N GLU A 53 -17.59 8.41 -1.13
CA GLU A 53 -17.48 8.18 0.31
C GLU A 53 -16.62 6.92 0.53
N ILE A 54 -15.45 7.06 1.15
CA ILE A 54 -14.52 5.98 1.40
C ILE A 54 -14.50 5.70 2.90
N GLY A 55 -14.89 4.50 3.29
CA GLY A 55 -14.90 4.06 4.69
C GLY A 55 -13.50 3.83 5.26
N ASP A 56 -13.43 3.64 6.59
CA ASP A 56 -12.19 3.42 7.33
C ASP A 56 -11.47 2.12 6.92
N ASN A 57 -10.16 2.06 7.14
CA ASN A 57 -9.35 0.87 6.87
C ASN A 57 -9.48 0.38 5.43
N THR A 58 -9.34 1.27 4.47
CA THR A 58 -9.54 0.99 3.05
C THR A 58 -8.24 1.15 2.26
N ILE A 59 -7.99 0.23 1.36
CA ILE A 59 -6.90 0.31 0.37
C ILE A 59 -7.52 0.51 -1.01
N ILE A 60 -7.12 1.57 -1.70
CA ILE A 60 -7.46 1.82 -3.10
C ILE A 60 -6.24 1.47 -3.95
N GLY A 61 -6.37 0.52 -4.85
CA GLY A 61 -5.31 0.14 -5.79
C GLY A 61 -4.97 1.27 -6.77
N ALA A 62 -3.72 1.29 -7.24
CA ALA A 62 -3.26 2.30 -8.19
C ALA A 62 -4.12 2.34 -9.48
N GLY A 63 -4.27 3.54 -10.06
CA GLY A 63 -5.04 3.75 -11.28
C GLY A 63 -6.56 3.56 -11.13
N SER A 64 -7.08 3.52 -9.92
CA SER A 64 -8.51 3.30 -9.68
C SER A 64 -9.35 4.57 -9.90
N VAL A 65 -10.60 4.39 -10.33
CA VAL A 65 -11.59 5.46 -10.41
C VAL A 65 -12.67 5.21 -9.36
N VAL A 66 -12.64 6.01 -8.29
CA VAL A 66 -13.56 5.87 -7.15
C VAL A 66 -14.81 6.71 -7.39
N THR A 67 -15.98 6.06 -7.39
CA THR A 67 -17.29 6.67 -7.50
C THR A 67 -18.21 6.10 -6.43
N GLY A 68 -19.07 6.94 -5.85
CA GLY A 68 -20.06 6.50 -4.86
C GLY A 68 -19.42 5.99 -3.56
N ARG A 69 -20.13 5.09 -2.86
CA ARG A 69 -19.73 4.62 -1.54
C ARG A 69 -18.90 3.34 -1.61
N LEU A 70 -17.76 3.37 -0.93
CA LEU A 70 -16.90 2.22 -0.65
C LEU A 70 -16.92 1.95 0.86
N ASP A 71 -17.36 0.76 1.24
CA ASP A 71 -17.38 0.34 2.64
C ASP A 71 -15.95 0.12 3.15
N GLY A 72 -15.74 0.33 4.46
CA GLY A 72 -14.44 0.14 5.09
C GLY A 72 -14.00 -1.33 5.18
N ASN A 73 -12.81 -1.54 5.74
CA ASN A 73 -12.19 -2.86 5.97
C ASN A 73 -12.04 -3.70 4.68
N ALA A 74 -11.66 -3.06 3.58
CA ALA A 74 -11.59 -3.71 2.28
C ALA A 74 -10.53 -3.10 1.36
N VAL A 75 -10.25 -3.84 0.28
CA VAL A 75 -9.39 -3.41 -0.84
C VAL A 75 -10.25 -3.25 -2.07
N TYR A 76 -10.11 -2.11 -2.74
CA TYR A 76 -10.82 -1.75 -3.97
C TYR A 76 -9.83 -1.46 -5.08
N ALA A 77 -10.17 -1.82 -6.31
CA ALA A 77 -9.38 -1.45 -7.49
C ALA A 77 -10.24 -1.41 -8.75
N GLY A 78 -9.71 -0.76 -9.79
CA GLY A 78 -10.30 -0.69 -11.13
C GLY A 78 -11.06 0.59 -11.42
N ALA A 79 -11.61 0.67 -12.63
CA ALA A 79 -12.40 1.80 -13.14
C ALA A 79 -13.74 1.31 -13.71
N PRO A 80 -14.87 1.46 -12.99
CA PRO A 80 -14.97 1.98 -11.62
C PRO A 80 -14.37 1.03 -10.57
N ALA A 81 -13.90 1.58 -9.44
CA ALA A 81 -13.31 0.81 -8.35
C ALA A 81 -14.35 -0.14 -7.73
N LYS A 82 -13.99 -1.42 -7.65
CA LYS A 82 -14.81 -2.47 -7.07
C LYS A 82 -14.04 -3.20 -5.97
N LYS A 83 -14.76 -3.73 -5.00
CA LYS A 83 -14.18 -4.54 -3.93
C LYS A 83 -13.52 -5.79 -4.53
N ILE A 84 -12.22 -5.97 -4.26
CA ILE A 84 -11.44 -7.13 -4.72
C ILE A 84 -11.15 -8.11 -3.58
N SER A 85 -11.10 -7.63 -2.33
CA SER A 85 -10.96 -8.50 -1.15
C SER A 85 -11.42 -7.78 0.13
N SER A 86 -11.60 -8.53 1.22
CA SER A 86 -11.57 -7.95 2.55
C SER A 86 -10.15 -7.54 2.93
N LEU A 87 -10.00 -6.62 3.88
CA LEU A 87 -8.69 -6.22 4.38
C LEU A 87 -8.00 -7.39 5.10
N GLU A 88 -8.74 -8.20 5.85
CA GLU A 88 -8.23 -9.41 6.51
C GLU A 88 -7.61 -10.39 5.50
N ALA A 89 -8.35 -10.74 4.45
CA ALA A 89 -7.85 -11.62 3.40
C ALA A 89 -6.61 -11.05 2.69
N TYR A 90 -6.54 -9.72 2.53
CA TYR A 90 -5.37 -9.06 1.98
C TYR A 90 -4.17 -9.14 2.92
N ILE A 91 -4.35 -8.93 4.23
CA ILE A 91 -3.28 -9.08 5.23
C ILE A 91 -2.72 -10.50 5.20
N ASP A 92 -3.56 -11.52 5.18
CA ASP A 92 -3.13 -12.91 5.12
C ASP A 92 -2.41 -13.25 3.81
N LYS A 93 -2.88 -12.70 2.71
CA LYS A 93 -2.15 -12.78 1.42
C LYS A 93 -0.74 -12.18 1.54
N ARG A 94 -0.60 -10.99 2.15
CA ARG A 94 0.71 -10.34 2.32
C ARG A 94 1.65 -11.15 3.19
N ARG A 95 1.14 -11.71 4.30
CA ARG A 95 1.92 -12.59 5.17
C ARG A 95 2.49 -13.81 4.43
N LYS A 96 1.71 -14.40 3.52
CA LYS A 96 2.14 -15.56 2.72
C LYS A 96 3.13 -15.22 1.61
N LEU A 97 2.99 -14.04 1.00
CA LEU A 97 3.79 -13.67 -0.17
C LEU A 97 5.14 -13.05 0.17
N GLN A 98 5.28 -12.38 1.33
CA GLN A 98 6.47 -11.60 1.65
C GLN A 98 7.79 -12.41 1.57
N LEU A 99 7.78 -13.69 1.96
CA LEU A 99 8.98 -14.52 1.88
C LEU A 99 9.40 -14.76 0.43
N ASN A 100 8.45 -15.13 -0.42
CA ASN A 100 8.74 -15.40 -1.84
C ASN A 100 9.22 -14.12 -2.56
N GLU A 101 8.62 -12.98 -2.26
CA GLU A 101 9.05 -11.70 -2.81
C GLU A 101 10.47 -11.32 -2.36
N ALA A 102 10.82 -11.56 -1.09
CA ALA A 102 12.17 -11.34 -0.59
C ALA A 102 13.19 -12.26 -1.25
N VAL A 103 12.85 -13.55 -1.44
CA VAL A 103 13.69 -14.53 -2.16
C VAL A 103 13.92 -14.10 -3.60
N LEU A 104 12.86 -13.71 -4.31
CA LEU A 104 12.98 -13.24 -5.70
C LEU A 104 13.88 -12.01 -5.80
N LEU A 105 13.74 -11.05 -4.90
CA LEU A 105 14.58 -9.84 -4.88
C LEU A 105 16.06 -10.18 -4.71
N VAL A 106 16.41 -11.14 -3.83
CA VAL A 106 17.80 -11.59 -3.67
C VAL A 106 18.33 -12.19 -4.95
N ARG A 107 17.58 -13.12 -5.56
CA ARG A 107 17.98 -13.81 -6.79
C ARG A 107 18.19 -12.87 -7.97
N GLU A 108 17.25 -11.96 -8.18
CA GLU A 108 17.35 -10.96 -9.24
C GLU A 108 18.57 -10.04 -9.04
N TYR A 109 18.85 -9.68 -7.79
CA TYR A 109 20.04 -8.88 -7.47
C TYR A 109 21.33 -9.66 -7.76
N GLU A 110 21.43 -10.92 -7.32
CA GLU A 110 22.60 -11.77 -7.55
C GLU A 110 22.81 -12.04 -9.04
N GLN A 111 21.74 -12.29 -9.78
CA GLN A 111 21.79 -12.46 -11.24
C GLN A 111 22.28 -11.19 -11.96
N THR A 112 21.86 -10.03 -11.50
CA THR A 112 22.18 -8.75 -12.14
C THR A 112 23.59 -8.27 -11.81
N TYR A 113 24.01 -8.40 -10.54
CA TYR A 113 25.24 -7.81 -10.03
C TYR A 113 26.35 -8.80 -9.72
N GLY A 114 26.10 -10.10 -9.76
CA GLY A 114 27.08 -11.16 -9.45
C GLY A 114 27.52 -11.20 -7.99
N THR A 115 26.81 -10.50 -7.09
CA THR A 115 27.16 -10.41 -5.66
C THR A 115 25.90 -10.50 -4.81
N ARG A 116 26.04 -10.92 -3.56
CA ARG A 116 24.93 -10.91 -2.59
C ARG A 116 24.44 -9.49 -2.32
N PRO A 117 23.12 -9.27 -2.19
CA PRO A 117 22.60 -7.94 -1.86
C PRO A 117 23.02 -7.52 -0.45
N PRO A 118 23.31 -6.23 -0.24
CA PRO A 118 23.50 -5.72 1.10
C PRO A 118 22.17 -5.80 1.88
N LYS A 119 22.21 -6.14 3.16
CA LYS A 119 21.03 -6.29 4.05
C LYS A 119 20.05 -5.10 3.92
N LYS A 120 20.56 -3.88 3.78
CA LYS A 120 19.76 -2.65 3.65
C LYS A 120 18.88 -2.59 2.40
N LEU A 121 19.17 -3.37 1.37
CA LEU A 121 18.31 -3.47 0.18
C LEU A 121 16.96 -4.12 0.53
N LEU A 122 16.96 -5.05 1.48
CA LEU A 122 15.76 -5.75 1.92
C LEU A 122 15.02 -5.00 3.06
N ARG A 123 15.07 -3.68 3.07
CA ARG A 123 14.49 -2.85 4.14
C ARG A 123 13.00 -3.05 4.38
N GLU A 124 12.24 -3.52 3.40
CA GLU A 124 10.81 -3.80 3.54
C GLU A 124 10.55 -5.25 4.00
N PHE A 125 11.59 -6.08 4.03
CA PHE A 125 11.53 -7.48 4.43
C PHE A 125 12.31 -7.79 5.71
N PHE A 126 12.88 -6.78 6.39
CA PHE A 126 13.73 -6.96 7.57
C PHE A 126 13.01 -7.73 8.70
N TRP A 127 11.70 -7.68 8.72
CA TRP A 127 10.86 -8.41 9.67
C TRP A 127 11.08 -9.93 9.62
N LEU A 128 11.51 -10.46 8.48
CA LEU A 128 11.75 -11.88 8.30
C LEU A 128 13.01 -12.38 9.03
N PHE A 129 14.04 -11.53 9.19
CA PHE A 129 15.37 -11.97 9.60
C PHE A 129 16.07 -11.08 10.64
N GLU A 130 15.55 -9.92 10.99
CA GLU A 130 16.19 -9.08 12.02
C GLU A 130 15.90 -9.62 13.42
N PRO A 131 16.94 -9.83 14.26
CA PRO A 131 16.76 -10.23 15.66
C PRO A 131 15.99 -9.16 16.45
N ARG A 132 15.13 -9.60 17.37
CA ARG A 132 14.24 -8.70 18.14
C ARG A 132 14.92 -8.02 19.31
N ASN A 133 16.10 -8.49 19.71
CA ASN A 133 16.89 -8.03 20.84
C ASN A 133 18.08 -7.14 20.45
N THR A 134 18.19 -6.73 19.19
CA THR A 134 19.27 -5.87 18.72
C THR A 134 18.75 -4.48 18.38
N GLN A 135 19.65 -3.50 18.47
CA GLN A 135 19.36 -2.18 17.94
C GLN A 135 19.24 -2.25 16.42
N LEU A 136 18.07 -1.88 15.90
CA LEU A 136 17.82 -1.87 14.46
C LEU A 136 18.72 -0.86 13.74
N ASP A 137 19.15 -1.23 12.54
CA ASP A 137 19.79 -0.30 11.60
C ASP A 137 18.87 0.90 11.32
N GLU A 138 19.45 2.08 11.17
CA GLU A 138 18.72 3.33 10.90
C GLU A 138 17.77 3.21 9.69
N VAL A 139 18.15 2.46 8.67
CA VAL A 139 17.31 2.23 7.47
C VAL A 139 16.02 1.49 7.84
N PHE A 140 16.08 0.52 8.76
CA PHE A 140 14.90 -0.22 9.22
C PHE A 140 14.07 0.59 10.21
N GLN A 141 14.71 1.40 11.06
CA GLN A 141 13.99 2.33 11.93
C GLN A 141 13.15 3.33 11.14
N LYS A 142 13.67 3.82 10.01
CA LYS A 142 12.93 4.73 9.11
C LYS A 142 11.65 4.11 8.56
N VAL A 143 11.60 2.79 8.36
CA VAL A 143 10.37 2.10 7.90
C VAL A 143 9.24 2.26 8.91
N PHE A 144 9.53 2.19 10.22
CA PHE A 144 8.52 2.43 11.26
C PHE A 144 7.99 3.87 11.28
N GLN A 145 8.79 4.82 10.82
CA GLN A 145 8.45 6.26 10.85
C GLN A 145 7.56 6.69 9.68
N LEU A 146 7.39 5.83 8.66
CA LEU A 146 6.65 6.19 7.43
C LEU A 146 5.16 6.47 7.65
N ASP A 147 4.57 6.04 8.76
CA ASP A 147 3.11 6.08 8.93
C ASP A 147 2.63 6.41 10.35
N ASN A 148 3.25 7.34 11.07
CA ASN A 148 2.81 7.83 12.38
C ASN A 148 2.40 6.75 13.41
N ASN A 149 2.76 5.48 13.20
CA ASN A 149 2.48 4.33 14.07
C ASN A 149 3.76 3.70 14.63
N THR A 150 4.82 4.48 14.78
CA THR A 150 6.16 4.01 15.15
C THR A 150 6.14 3.14 16.41
N GLU A 151 5.51 3.60 17.49
CA GLU A 151 5.46 2.87 18.76
C GLU A 151 4.74 1.52 18.62
N ARG A 152 3.59 1.50 17.98
CA ARG A 152 2.83 0.26 17.75
C ARG A 152 3.62 -0.74 16.90
N SER A 153 4.29 -0.26 15.86
CA SER A 153 5.10 -1.11 14.99
C SER A 153 6.32 -1.66 15.71
N GLN A 154 6.98 -0.86 16.54
CA GLN A 154 8.10 -1.30 17.38
C GLN A 154 7.66 -2.34 18.42
N GLN A 155 6.54 -2.12 19.09
CA GLN A 155 5.98 -3.09 20.05
C GLN A 155 5.65 -4.42 19.36
N ALA A 156 4.98 -4.37 18.21
CA ALA A 156 4.64 -5.56 17.44
C ALA A 156 5.90 -6.29 16.94
N PHE A 157 6.94 -5.54 16.54
CA PHE A 157 8.22 -6.11 16.16
C PHE A 157 8.87 -6.87 17.32
N VAL A 158 9.02 -6.25 18.48
CA VAL A 158 9.65 -6.87 19.66
C VAL A 158 8.87 -8.09 20.15
N GLN A 159 7.54 -8.09 20.04
CA GLN A 159 6.67 -9.21 20.45
C GLN A 159 6.60 -10.35 19.42
N SER A 160 7.07 -10.14 18.20
CA SER A 160 7.08 -11.16 17.16
C SER A 160 8.36 -11.98 17.17
N GLU A 161 8.35 -13.11 16.48
CA GLU A 161 9.56 -13.89 16.21
C GLU A 161 9.95 -13.77 14.73
N PRO A 162 11.25 -13.65 14.42
CA PRO A 162 11.69 -13.64 13.04
C PRO A 162 11.59 -15.05 12.45
N MET A 163 11.32 -15.16 11.16
CA MET A 163 11.29 -16.44 10.46
C MET A 163 12.69 -17.07 10.36
N PHE A 164 13.72 -16.23 10.31
CA PHE A 164 15.14 -16.62 10.26
C PHE A 164 15.89 -15.94 11.41
N SER A 165 16.82 -16.64 12.00
CA SER A 165 17.61 -16.14 13.13
C SER A 165 18.54 -14.98 12.77
N SER A 166 18.86 -14.80 11.50
CA SER A 166 19.69 -13.70 10.99
C SER A 166 19.52 -13.52 9.48
N TYR A 167 20.08 -12.45 8.94
CA TYR A 167 20.15 -12.21 7.49
C TYR A 167 20.93 -13.33 6.77
N GLU A 168 22.02 -13.80 7.35
CA GLU A 168 22.83 -14.90 6.81
C GLU A 168 22.03 -16.21 6.77
N ALA A 169 21.21 -16.49 7.79
CA ALA A 169 20.32 -17.63 7.80
C ALA A 169 19.26 -17.55 6.69
N PHE A 170 18.73 -16.36 6.43
CA PHE A 170 17.83 -16.12 5.31
C PHE A 170 18.53 -16.34 3.96
N LEU A 171 19.75 -15.82 3.77
CA LEU A 171 20.49 -16.03 2.51
C LEU A 171 20.81 -17.52 2.26
N LYS A 172 21.16 -18.27 3.30
CA LYS A 172 21.34 -19.74 3.19
C LYS A 172 20.07 -20.45 2.76
N TYR A 173 18.92 -20.00 3.28
CA TYR A 173 17.62 -20.53 2.83
C TYR A 173 17.39 -20.25 1.33
N VAL A 174 17.70 -19.04 0.85
CA VAL A 174 17.59 -18.69 -0.58
C VAL A 174 18.43 -19.61 -1.45
N GLU A 175 19.68 -19.87 -1.06
CA GLU A 175 20.62 -20.78 -1.76
C GLU A 175 20.11 -22.22 -1.80
N SER A 176 19.60 -22.73 -0.67
CA SER A 176 19.13 -24.11 -0.56
C SER A 176 17.83 -24.41 -1.32
N ASN A 177 17.09 -23.38 -1.72
CA ASN A 177 15.82 -23.48 -2.43
C ASN A 177 15.89 -22.89 -3.85
N SER A 178 17.11 -22.84 -4.41
CA SER A 178 17.40 -22.33 -5.76
C SER A 178 17.10 -23.36 -6.82
#